data_575d05c22c0fac34fdd34ad70ec1a55f
#
_entry.id   575d05c22c0fac34fdd34ad70ec1a55f
#
_cell.length_a   1.000
_cell.length_b   1.000
_cell.length_c   1.000
_cell.angle_alpha   90.00
_cell.angle_beta   90.00
_cell.angle_gamma   90.00
#
_symmetry.space_group_name_H-M   'P 1'
#
loop_
_entity.id
_entity.type
_entity.pdbx_description
1 polymer ?
#
loop_
_entity_poly.entity_id
_entity_poly.type
_entity_poly.pdbx_seq_one_letter_code
_entity_poly.pdbx_strand_id
1 'polypeptide(L)'
;MTHGAFEPLVGVDRYTESGRLREDDLAVRTYAAELLARAAQRIGGAAVEYQRTILPPSTREQPFPPAELKAPMDAAKRCRQRYTAVADRLRNAPFPPDPKKAWKQLRGPGAARLLDFDRLLHQQAEFAAGIVDGVSAPILSELPIADAERALEELTRTLDQRVGFLSGL
;
A
#
# COMPACT_ATOMS: atom_id res chain seq x y z
N MET A 1 19.97 -9.49 0.44
CA MET A 1 19.65 -8.70 1.66
C MET A 1 19.33 -7.28 1.23
N THR A 2 18.08 -7.02 1.01
CA THR A 2 17.60 -5.65 0.77
C THR A 2 17.41 -5.00 2.14
N HIS A 3 18.42 -4.28 2.61
CA HIS A 3 18.23 -3.30 3.66
C HIS A 3 17.20 -2.29 3.14
N GLY A 4 15.97 -2.44 3.60
CA GLY A 4 14.86 -1.62 3.15
C GLY A 4 15.12 -0.17 3.56
N ALA A 5 14.71 0.72 2.69
CA ALA A 5 14.69 2.17 2.92
C ALA A 5 13.94 2.61 4.22
N PHE A 6 13.47 1.65 5.00
CA PHE A 6 12.84 1.83 6.31
C PHE A 6 13.84 1.87 7.47
N GLU A 7 15.10 1.41 7.28
CA GLU A 7 16.12 1.57 8.33
C GLU A 7 16.26 3.00 8.84
N PRO A 8 16.19 4.05 8.00
CA PRO A 8 16.19 5.43 8.48
C PRO A 8 14.97 5.78 9.34
N LEU A 9 13.84 5.07 9.18
CA LEU A 9 12.64 5.30 9.97
C LEU A 9 12.59 4.44 11.24
N VAL A 10 13.22 3.27 11.25
CA VAL A 10 13.28 2.37 12.42
C VAL A 10 14.33 2.78 13.43
N GLY A 11 15.43 3.39 12.97
CA GLY A 11 16.55 3.85 13.82
C GLY A 11 16.39 5.26 14.38
N VAL A 12 15.35 5.99 14.00
CA VAL A 12 15.10 7.35 14.49
C VAL A 12 14.13 7.30 15.67
N ASP A 13 14.46 8.00 16.75
CA ASP A 13 13.58 8.21 17.90
C ASP A 13 12.36 9.03 17.46
N ARG A 14 11.35 8.35 16.88
CA ARG A 14 10.10 8.99 16.50
C ARG A 14 9.22 9.25 17.72
N TYR A 15 8.39 10.28 17.62
CA TYR A 15 7.42 10.67 18.65
C TYR A 15 8.04 11.12 19.97
N THR A 16 9.27 11.59 19.93
CA THR A 16 10.00 12.12 21.10
C THR A 16 9.86 13.62 21.25
N GLU A 17 9.61 14.34 20.14
CA GLU A 17 9.49 15.79 20.09
C GLU A 17 8.08 16.23 19.67
N SER A 18 7.48 17.13 20.45
CA SER A 18 6.11 17.61 20.19
C SER A 18 5.94 18.29 18.83
N GLY A 19 6.99 18.97 18.34
CA GLY A 19 6.96 19.69 17.08
C GLY A 19 7.07 18.78 15.85
N ARG A 20 7.49 17.52 16.00
CA ARG A 20 7.72 16.57 14.91
C ARG A 20 6.69 15.46 14.80
N LEU A 21 5.73 15.41 15.71
CA LEU A 21 4.73 14.34 15.73
C LEU A 21 4.04 14.14 14.38
N ARG A 22 3.63 15.23 13.74
CA ARG A 22 2.95 15.20 12.44
C ARG A 22 3.88 14.77 11.30
N GLU A 23 5.13 15.20 11.32
CA GLU A 23 6.14 14.81 10.32
C GLU A 23 6.46 13.33 10.43
N ASP A 24 6.66 12.84 11.65
CA ASP A 24 6.95 11.42 11.92
C ASP A 24 5.79 10.52 11.48
N ASP A 25 4.55 10.91 11.79
CA ASP A 25 3.34 10.21 11.34
C ASP A 25 3.24 10.21 9.81
N LEU A 26 3.45 11.35 9.18
CA LEU A 26 3.37 11.47 7.72
C LEU A 26 4.44 10.62 7.03
N ALA A 27 5.66 10.58 7.57
CA ALA A 27 6.77 9.81 7.00
C ALA A 27 6.44 8.31 6.96
N VAL A 28 5.88 7.76 8.03
CA VAL A 28 5.46 6.34 8.10
C VAL A 28 4.39 6.02 7.07
N ARG A 29 3.36 6.84 7.00
CA ARG A 29 2.24 6.64 6.08
C ARG A 29 2.66 6.79 4.62
N THR A 30 3.49 7.78 4.32
CA THR A 30 4.02 8.02 2.97
C THR A 30 4.87 6.84 2.50
N TYR A 31 5.73 6.31 3.37
CA TYR A 31 6.56 5.16 3.02
C TYR A 31 5.72 3.92 2.67
N ALA A 32 4.75 3.57 3.51
CA ALA A 32 3.85 2.45 3.23
C ALA A 32 3.04 2.67 1.92
N ALA A 33 2.56 3.90 1.70
CA ALA A 33 1.84 4.27 0.49
C ALA A 33 2.71 4.15 -0.78
N GLU A 34 4.00 4.50 -0.71
CA GLU A 34 4.93 4.37 -1.83
C GLU A 34 5.21 2.91 -2.20
N LEU A 35 5.31 2.01 -1.22
CA LEU A 35 5.43 0.57 -1.48
C LEU A 35 4.24 0.06 -2.29
N LEU A 36 3.02 0.41 -1.88
CA LEU A 36 1.80 0.00 -2.58
C LEU A 36 1.66 0.68 -3.95
N ALA A 37 2.04 1.94 -4.07
CA ALA A 37 2.02 2.64 -5.37
C ALA A 37 2.97 2.00 -6.38
N ARG A 38 4.17 1.59 -5.95
CA ARG A 38 5.11 0.84 -6.81
C ARG A 38 4.55 -0.52 -7.21
N ALA A 39 3.90 -1.22 -6.29
CA ALA A 39 3.20 -2.47 -6.61
C ALA A 39 2.09 -2.25 -7.66
N ALA A 40 1.29 -1.20 -7.51
CA ALA A 40 0.28 -0.81 -8.50
C ALA A 40 0.89 -0.51 -9.88
N GLN A 41 2.04 0.16 -9.92
CA GLN A 41 2.75 0.44 -11.16
C GLN A 41 3.25 -0.84 -11.86
N ARG A 42 3.76 -1.81 -11.11
CA ARG A 42 4.18 -3.12 -11.66
C ARG A 42 3.00 -3.86 -12.27
N ILE A 43 1.87 -3.93 -11.58
CA ILE A 43 0.65 -4.55 -12.11
C ILE A 43 0.20 -3.83 -13.38
N GLY A 44 0.19 -2.49 -13.37
CA GLY A 44 -0.18 -1.67 -14.52
C GLY A 44 0.75 -1.88 -15.71
N GLY A 45 2.05 -1.94 -15.49
CA GLY A 45 3.05 -2.22 -16.52
C GLY A 45 2.87 -3.60 -17.15
N ALA A 46 2.65 -4.62 -16.33
CA ALA A 46 2.37 -5.98 -16.80
C ALA A 46 1.07 -6.05 -17.63
N ALA A 47 0.02 -5.33 -17.22
CA ALA A 47 -1.24 -5.28 -17.97
C ALA A 47 -1.09 -4.57 -19.33
N VAL A 48 -0.33 -3.49 -19.40
CA VAL A 48 -0.03 -2.78 -20.66
C VAL A 48 0.78 -3.68 -21.59
N GLU A 49 1.78 -4.36 -21.07
CA GLU A 49 2.60 -5.30 -21.85
C GLU A 49 1.77 -6.49 -22.35
N TYR A 50 0.90 -7.02 -21.52
CA TYR A 50 -0.06 -8.08 -21.89
C TYR A 50 -0.96 -7.62 -23.05
N GLN A 51 -1.50 -6.41 -22.96
CA GLN A 51 -2.30 -5.84 -24.05
C GLN A 51 -1.52 -5.73 -25.36
N ARG A 52 -0.25 -5.35 -25.28
CA ARG A 52 0.60 -5.15 -26.44
C ARG A 52 1.06 -6.46 -27.08
N THR A 53 1.36 -7.48 -26.28
CA THR A 53 2.05 -8.71 -26.76
C THR A 53 1.16 -9.93 -26.87
N ILE A 54 0.09 -10.01 -26.10
CA ILE A 54 -0.76 -11.22 -25.98
C ILE A 54 -2.15 -11.00 -26.56
N LEU A 55 -2.76 -9.83 -26.33
CA LEU A 55 -4.06 -9.57 -26.94
C LEU A 55 -3.93 -9.40 -28.46
N PRO A 56 -4.81 -10.05 -29.25
CA PRO A 56 -4.84 -9.84 -30.69
C PRO A 56 -5.25 -8.40 -31.02
N PRO A 57 -4.71 -7.82 -32.11
CA PRO A 57 -5.13 -6.49 -32.55
C PRO A 57 -6.61 -6.50 -32.94
N SER A 58 -7.28 -5.38 -32.67
CA SER A 58 -8.66 -5.17 -33.11
C SER A 58 -8.73 -5.11 -34.62
N THR A 59 -9.63 -5.90 -35.21
CA THR A 59 -9.90 -5.92 -36.65
C THR A 59 -11.36 -5.62 -36.93
N ARG A 60 -11.71 -5.37 -38.21
CA ARG A 60 -13.11 -5.18 -38.61
C ARG A 60 -14.00 -6.39 -38.33
N GLU A 61 -13.42 -7.60 -38.47
CA GLU A 61 -14.12 -8.87 -38.24
C GLU A 61 -14.15 -9.25 -36.77
N GLN A 62 -13.15 -8.81 -36.01
CA GLN A 62 -13.01 -9.08 -34.58
C GLN A 62 -12.64 -7.79 -33.82
N PRO A 63 -13.63 -6.90 -33.60
CA PRO A 63 -13.37 -5.60 -32.95
C PRO A 63 -13.03 -5.70 -31.48
N PHE A 64 -13.39 -6.81 -30.84
CA PHE A 64 -13.13 -7.06 -29.42
C PHE A 64 -12.26 -8.32 -29.25
N PRO A 65 -11.30 -8.30 -28.30
CA PRO A 65 -10.53 -9.49 -27.99
C PRO A 65 -11.44 -10.57 -27.36
N PRO A 66 -11.09 -11.87 -27.52
CA PRO A 66 -11.78 -12.95 -26.82
C PRO A 66 -11.85 -12.70 -25.32
N ALA A 67 -13.01 -12.96 -24.72
CA ALA A 67 -13.25 -12.72 -23.29
C ALA A 67 -12.21 -13.40 -22.39
N GLU A 68 -11.79 -14.61 -22.76
CA GLU A 68 -10.80 -15.40 -22.03
C GLU A 68 -9.43 -14.74 -21.99
N LEU A 69 -9.02 -14.07 -23.07
CA LEU A 69 -7.77 -13.33 -23.15
C LEU A 69 -7.88 -11.96 -22.48
N LYS A 70 -9.07 -11.38 -22.42
CA LYS A 70 -9.31 -10.09 -21.78
C LYS A 70 -9.40 -10.19 -20.25
N ALA A 71 -9.92 -11.31 -19.72
CA ALA A 71 -10.19 -11.50 -18.31
C ALA A 71 -8.96 -11.27 -17.39
N PRO A 72 -7.75 -11.78 -17.69
CA PRO A 72 -6.55 -11.51 -16.89
C PRO A 72 -6.19 -10.02 -16.81
N MET A 73 -6.33 -9.31 -17.92
CA MET A 73 -6.06 -7.88 -17.97
C MET A 73 -7.06 -7.08 -17.12
N ASP A 74 -8.34 -7.41 -17.21
CA ASP A 74 -9.38 -6.74 -16.43
C ASP A 74 -9.23 -7.03 -14.92
N ALA A 75 -8.85 -8.25 -14.58
CA ALA A 75 -8.55 -8.63 -13.20
C ALA A 75 -7.31 -7.88 -12.66
N ALA A 76 -6.26 -7.77 -13.46
CA ALA A 76 -5.07 -7.00 -13.09
C ALA A 76 -5.37 -5.51 -12.90
N LYS A 77 -6.21 -4.93 -13.74
CA LYS A 77 -6.64 -3.52 -13.60
C LYS A 77 -7.41 -3.29 -12.30
N ARG A 78 -8.32 -4.19 -11.92
CA ARG A 78 -9.04 -4.13 -10.64
C ARG A 78 -8.08 -4.27 -9.46
N CYS A 79 -7.15 -5.21 -9.52
CA CYS A 79 -6.13 -5.40 -8.50
C CYS A 79 -5.28 -4.14 -8.33
N ARG A 80 -4.79 -3.55 -9.42
CA ARG A 80 -4.07 -2.26 -9.41
C ARG A 80 -4.87 -1.17 -8.72
N GLN A 81 -6.16 -1.03 -9.03
CA GLN A 81 -7.04 -0.04 -8.42
C GLN A 81 -7.14 -0.21 -6.90
N ARG A 82 -7.16 -1.44 -6.41
CA ARG A 82 -7.17 -1.74 -4.97
C ARG A 82 -5.88 -1.28 -4.30
N TYR A 83 -4.71 -1.56 -4.86
CA TYR A 83 -3.43 -1.06 -4.36
C TYR A 83 -3.39 0.47 -4.32
N THR A 84 -3.83 1.13 -5.40
CA THR A 84 -3.89 2.59 -5.48
C THR A 84 -4.82 3.16 -4.41
N ALA A 85 -6.01 2.61 -4.26
CA ALA A 85 -6.97 3.08 -3.27
C ALA A 85 -6.45 2.99 -1.82
N VAL A 86 -5.75 1.90 -1.47
CA VAL A 86 -5.15 1.75 -0.14
C VAL A 86 -3.96 2.70 0.03
N ALA A 87 -3.13 2.92 -0.99
CA ALA A 87 -2.05 3.90 -0.97
C ALA A 87 -2.60 5.32 -0.72
N ASP A 88 -3.68 5.70 -1.39
CA ASP A 88 -4.31 7.00 -1.20
C ASP A 88 -4.93 7.14 0.19
N ARG A 89 -5.52 6.06 0.72
CA ARG A 89 -6.04 6.04 2.08
C ARG A 89 -4.95 6.24 3.13
N LEU A 90 -3.77 5.64 2.94
CA LEU A 90 -2.60 5.85 3.79
C LEU A 90 -2.15 7.33 3.76
N ARG A 91 -2.04 7.93 2.58
CA ARG A 91 -1.64 9.35 2.43
C ARG A 91 -2.61 10.31 3.10
N ASN A 92 -3.90 10.03 2.96
CA ASN A 92 -4.99 10.91 3.40
C ASN A 92 -5.57 10.53 4.77
N ALA A 93 -4.96 9.61 5.50
CA ALA A 93 -5.43 9.22 6.83
C ALA A 93 -5.47 10.44 7.77
N PRO A 94 -6.55 10.60 8.55
CA PRO A 94 -6.70 11.74 9.44
C PRO A 94 -5.62 11.76 10.52
N PHE A 95 -5.25 12.96 10.93
CA PHE A 95 -4.29 13.24 12.00
C PHE A 95 -4.97 14.13 13.04
N PRO A 96 -4.64 14.02 14.35
CA PRO A 96 -5.23 14.84 15.39
C PRO A 96 -5.14 16.34 15.10
N PRO A 97 -6.22 17.09 15.28
CA PRO A 97 -6.24 18.53 14.95
C PRO A 97 -5.35 19.37 15.88
N ASP A 98 -5.11 18.90 17.11
CA ASP A 98 -4.20 19.51 18.08
C ASP A 98 -3.00 18.60 18.36
N PRO A 99 -1.90 18.76 17.59
CA PRO A 99 -0.70 17.92 17.76
C PRO A 99 -0.04 18.06 19.15
N LYS A 100 -0.14 19.22 19.79
CA LYS A 100 0.46 19.45 21.11
C LYS A 100 -0.29 18.68 22.19
N LYS A 101 -1.61 18.68 22.14
CA LYS A 101 -2.46 17.89 23.03
C LYS A 101 -2.18 16.40 22.84
N ALA A 102 -2.23 15.93 21.58
CA ALA A 102 -1.98 14.54 21.24
C ALA A 102 -0.59 14.09 21.73
N TRP A 103 0.45 14.88 21.56
CA TRP A 103 1.79 14.55 22.05
C TRP A 103 1.87 14.41 23.57
N LYS A 104 1.19 15.30 24.32
CA LYS A 104 1.15 15.20 25.79
C LYS A 104 0.53 13.89 26.26
N GLN A 105 -0.50 13.42 25.59
CA GLN A 105 -1.17 12.16 25.89
C GLN A 105 -0.40 10.94 25.40
N LEU A 106 0.39 11.09 24.32
CA LEU A 106 1.14 10.01 23.72
C LEU A 106 2.39 9.61 24.51
N ARG A 107 2.94 10.51 25.34
CA ARG A 107 4.20 10.27 26.07
C ARG A 107 4.24 8.92 26.80
N GLY A 108 5.39 8.23 26.74
CA GLY A 108 5.60 6.95 27.39
C GLY A 108 4.92 5.79 26.67
N PRO A 109 3.97 5.07 27.31
CA PRO A 109 3.35 3.88 26.72
C PRO A 109 2.61 4.13 25.41
N GLY A 110 2.07 5.32 25.23
CA GLY A 110 1.38 5.69 23.99
C GLY A 110 2.31 5.75 22.79
N ALA A 111 3.50 6.31 22.95
CA ALA A 111 4.52 6.35 21.89
C ALA A 111 4.97 4.93 21.50
N ALA A 112 5.20 4.06 22.47
CA ALA A 112 5.54 2.66 22.22
C ALA A 112 4.44 1.94 21.42
N ARG A 113 3.17 2.16 21.78
CA ARG A 113 2.03 1.57 21.06
C ARG A 113 1.93 2.10 19.62
N LEU A 114 2.18 3.38 19.41
CA LEU A 114 2.18 3.96 18.06
C LEU A 114 3.31 3.37 17.20
N LEU A 115 4.50 3.18 17.77
CA LEU A 115 5.62 2.50 17.10
C LEU A 115 5.28 1.05 16.73
N ASP A 116 4.53 0.34 17.56
CA ASP A 116 4.08 -1.02 17.24
C ASP A 116 3.10 -1.03 16.07
N PHE A 117 2.16 -0.09 16.00
CA PHE A 117 1.32 0.10 14.82
C PHE A 117 2.15 0.41 13.56
N ASP A 118 3.15 1.26 13.68
CA ASP A 118 4.03 1.63 12.56
C ASP A 118 4.79 0.42 12.01
N ARG A 119 5.36 -0.40 12.89
CA ARG A 119 6.04 -1.64 12.50
C ARG A 119 5.12 -2.60 11.77
N LEU A 120 3.93 -2.81 12.34
CA LEU A 120 2.94 -3.71 11.76
C LEU A 120 2.46 -3.20 10.39
N LEU A 121 2.15 -1.91 10.29
CA LEU A 121 1.74 -1.26 9.05
C LEU A 121 2.80 -1.41 7.95
N HIS A 122 4.06 -1.23 8.33
CA HIS A 122 5.19 -1.39 7.43
C HIS A 122 5.35 -2.84 6.94
N GLN A 123 5.36 -3.80 7.85
CA GLN A 123 5.45 -5.22 7.53
C GLN A 123 4.32 -5.67 6.59
N GLN A 124 3.11 -5.22 6.86
CA GLN A 124 1.95 -5.53 6.02
C GLN A 124 2.04 -4.87 4.64
N ALA A 125 2.55 -3.64 4.54
CA ALA A 125 2.76 -2.97 3.26
C ALA A 125 3.86 -3.67 2.42
N GLU A 126 4.97 -4.06 3.04
CA GLU A 126 6.01 -4.85 2.38
C GLU A 126 5.49 -6.21 1.91
N PHE A 127 4.74 -6.89 2.75
CA PHE A 127 4.14 -8.18 2.41
C PHE A 127 3.17 -8.05 1.23
N ALA A 128 2.25 -7.09 1.27
CA ALA A 128 1.30 -6.84 0.18
C ALA A 128 2.02 -6.48 -1.13
N ALA A 129 3.05 -5.64 -1.08
CA ALA A 129 3.86 -5.31 -2.25
C ALA A 129 4.61 -6.53 -2.80
N GLY A 130 5.13 -7.39 -1.91
CA GLY A 130 5.87 -8.60 -2.27
C GLY A 130 5.02 -9.63 -3.01
N ILE A 131 3.72 -9.73 -2.72
CA ILE A 131 2.80 -10.66 -3.39
C ILE A 131 2.81 -10.47 -4.92
N VAL A 132 2.97 -9.25 -5.39
CA VAL A 132 2.94 -8.90 -6.83
C VAL A 132 4.29 -8.60 -7.44
N ASP A 133 5.39 -8.86 -6.72
CA ASP A 133 6.76 -8.57 -7.19
C ASP A 133 7.12 -9.31 -8.50
N GLY A 134 6.63 -10.53 -8.66
CA GLY A 134 6.90 -11.37 -9.83
C GLY A 134 5.92 -11.17 -10.99
N VAL A 135 4.99 -10.22 -10.91
CA VAL A 135 3.99 -10.03 -11.96
C VAL A 135 4.62 -9.65 -13.30
N SER A 136 4.20 -10.33 -14.36
CA SER A 136 4.63 -10.06 -15.73
C SER A 136 3.53 -10.42 -16.72
N ALA A 137 3.63 -9.93 -17.95
CA ALA A 137 2.63 -10.19 -18.99
C ALA A 137 2.38 -11.69 -19.24
N PRO A 138 3.40 -12.55 -19.42
CA PRO A 138 3.18 -13.97 -19.68
C PRO A 138 2.40 -14.73 -18.61
N ILE A 139 2.51 -14.30 -17.35
CA ILE A 139 1.87 -14.93 -16.19
C ILE A 139 0.80 -14.08 -15.53
N LEU A 140 0.25 -13.12 -16.27
CA LEU A 140 -0.75 -12.18 -15.72
C LEU A 140 -2.01 -12.92 -15.22
N SER A 141 -2.36 -14.04 -15.85
CA SER A 141 -3.46 -14.92 -15.41
C SER A 141 -3.21 -15.61 -14.06
N GLU A 142 -1.95 -15.67 -13.62
CA GLU A 142 -1.53 -16.29 -12.36
C GLU A 142 -1.39 -15.26 -11.23
N LEU A 143 -1.74 -14.00 -11.47
CA LEU A 143 -1.69 -12.95 -10.46
C LEU A 143 -2.49 -13.37 -9.21
N PRO A 144 -1.87 -13.43 -8.01
CA PRO A 144 -2.52 -13.95 -6.80
C PRO A 144 -3.45 -12.90 -6.18
N ILE A 145 -4.55 -12.60 -6.86
CA ILE A 145 -5.49 -11.52 -6.52
C ILE A 145 -6.09 -11.71 -5.13
N ALA A 146 -6.53 -12.92 -4.80
CA ALA A 146 -7.16 -13.20 -3.51
C ALA A 146 -6.19 -12.95 -2.33
N ASP A 147 -4.93 -13.34 -2.48
CA ASP A 147 -3.91 -13.10 -1.46
C ASP A 147 -3.58 -11.61 -1.35
N ALA A 148 -3.50 -10.91 -2.48
CA ALA A 148 -3.31 -9.47 -2.51
C ALA A 148 -4.45 -8.71 -1.82
N GLU A 149 -5.69 -9.06 -2.11
CA GLU A 149 -6.87 -8.46 -1.47
C GLU A 149 -6.88 -8.69 0.03
N ARG A 150 -6.60 -9.90 0.49
CA ARG A 150 -6.51 -10.23 1.92
C ARG A 150 -5.42 -9.41 2.62
N ALA A 151 -4.23 -9.31 2.02
CA ALA A 151 -3.13 -8.52 2.57
C ALA A 151 -3.49 -7.03 2.66
N LEU A 152 -4.16 -6.47 1.65
CA LEU A 152 -4.61 -5.08 1.65
C LEU A 152 -5.73 -4.83 2.68
N GLU A 153 -6.61 -5.79 2.92
CA GLU A 153 -7.64 -5.71 3.95
C GLU A 153 -7.04 -5.71 5.36
N GLU A 154 -6.05 -6.55 5.62
CA GLU A 154 -5.33 -6.59 6.90
C GLU A 154 -4.60 -5.27 7.16
N LEU A 155 -3.90 -4.74 6.17
CA LEU A 155 -3.23 -3.44 6.25
C LEU A 155 -4.24 -2.31 6.53
N THR A 156 -5.37 -2.32 5.85
CA THR A 156 -6.43 -1.33 6.04
C THR A 156 -7.00 -1.39 7.46
N ARG A 157 -7.19 -2.58 8.00
CA ARG A 157 -7.64 -2.77 9.38
C ARG A 157 -6.64 -2.20 10.40
N THR A 158 -5.36 -2.45 10.19
CA THR A 158 -4.28 -1.88 11.03
C THR A 158 -4.27 -0.35 10.95
N LEU A 159 -4.41 0.21 9.74
CA LEU A 159 -4.52 1.65 9.56
C LEU A 159 -5.71 2.24 10.33
N ASP A 160 -6.88 1.60 10.27
CA ASP A 160 -8.08 2.05 10.97
C ASP A 160 -7.90 2.01 12.50
N GLN A 161 -7.28 0.96 13.01
CA GLN A 161 -6.95 0.86 14.44
C GLN A 161 -5.97 1.94 14.88
N ARG A 162 -4.95 2.22 14.06
CA ARG A 162 -3.98 3.29 14.30
C ARG A 162 -4.63 4.67 14.28
N VAL A 163 -5.49 4.93 13.30
CA VAL A 163 -6.27 6.18 13.22
C VAL A 163 -7.19 6.32 14.43
N GLY A 164 -7.88 5.25 14.83
CA GLY A 164 -8.72 5.23 16.02
C GLY A 164 -7.93 5.54 17.29
N PHE A 165 -6.72 4.98 17.42
CA PHE A 165 -5.84 5.28 18.55
C PHE A 165 -5.43 6.76 18.58
N LEU A 166 -5.00 7.33 17.46
CA LEU A 166 -4.63 8.74 17.35
C LEU A 166 -5.82 9.69 17.59
N SER A 167 -7.01 9.33 17.12
CA SER A 167 -8.22 10.14 17.29
C SER A 167 -8.72 10.17 18.75
N GLY A 168 -8.32 9.21 19.56
CA GLY A 168 -8.62 9.17 20.99
C GLY A 168 -7.71 10.03 21.86
N LEU A 169 -6.67 10.62 21.27
CA LEU A 169 -5.73 11.53 21.92
C LEU A 169 -6.24 12.97 21.86
#